data_509c2660ca12439951b2b2ab4f35a212
#
_entry.id   509c2660ca12439951b2b2ab4f35a212
#
_cell.length_a   1.000
_cell.length_b   1.000
_cell.length_c   1.000
_cell.angle_alpha   90.00
_cell.angle_beta   90.00
_cell.angle_gamma   90.00
#
_symmetry.space_group_name_H-M   'P 1'
#
loop_
_entity.id
_entity.type
_entity.pdbx_description
1 polymer ?
#
loop_
_entity_poly.entity_id
_entity_poly.type
_entity_poly.pdbx_seq_one_letter_code
_entity_poly.pdbx_strand_id
1 'polypeptide(L)'
;MNYMELPTEGLTRGCMLDEGNAVTVYLDIHEEERPVWSGNPEETDIAMENVKVGYAVRCLKPFTEDRAVDAAIQTAFGLRDGEVSRFNTDMAVAISEGSDDEKVPEYKSFTKWLRLELAKALGTMDALATAKAQKVAEIEAYDASSSVNGFTLNGSLVWLDKATRVGLMNSTNIAKATGSATTTLWLGGARMVVPCDKAIQLLSALEMYALGCFNVTASHKAAVEAMTTLDEVLAYDYKQGYPEQLKMEV
;
A
#
# COMPACT_ATOMS: atom_id res chain seq x y z
N MET A 1 4.37 -12.94 -14.44
CA MET A 1 2.91 -13.07 -14.72
C MET A 1 2.75 -13.77 -16.05
N ASN A 2 1.75 -14.60 -16.23
CA ASN A 2 1.56 -15.39 -17.47
C ASN A 2 0.42 -14.76 -18.28
N TYR A 3 0.77 -14.00 -19.32
CA TYR A 3 -0.19 -13.38 -20.22
C TYR A 3 -0.56 -14.34 -21.34
N MET A 4 -1.84 -14.48 -21.61
CA MET A 4 -2.41 -15.31 -22.65
C MET A 4 -3.06 -14.46 -23.72
N GLU A 5 -3.09 -14.93 -24.96
CA GLU A 5 -3.85 -14.30 -26.02
C GLU A 5 -5.35 -14.32 -25.73
N LEU A 6 -6.02 -13.19 -26.02
CA LEU A 6 -7.45 -13.12 -25.87
C LEU A 6 -8.13 -13.90 -27.00
N PRO A 7 -9.21 -14.63 -26.71
CA PRO A 7 -10.07 -15.20 -27.74
C PRO A 7 -10.63 -14.08 -28.64
N THR A 8 -10.71 -14.36 -29.93
CA THR A 8 -11.26 -13.40 -30.91
C THR A 8 -12.77 -13.28 -30.83
N GLU A 9 -13.46 -14.29 -30.24
CA GLU A 9 -14.91 -14.36 -30.11
C GLU A 9 -15.32 -14.88 -28.72
N GLY A 10 -16.57 -14.67 -28.36
CA GLY A 10 -17.18 -15.22 -27.13
C GLY A 10 -16.92 -14.43 -25.85
N LEU A 11 -16.19 -13.32 -25.91
CA LEU A 11 -15.94 -12.46 -24.75
C LEU A 11 -17.17 -11.62 -24.38
N THR A 12 -17.62 -11.75 -23.15
CA THR A 12 -18.58 -10.81 -22.55
C THR A 12 -17.80 -9.66 -21.87
N ARG A 13 -18.35 -8.42 -21.94
CA ARG A 13 -17.69 -7.21 -21.43
C ARG A 13 -16.26 -6.98 -21.98
N GLY A 14 -15.92 -7.64 -23.11
CA GLY A 14 -14.57 -7.54 -23.71
C GLY A 14 -13.43 -8.22 -22.95
N CYS A 15 -13.71 -8.85 -21.81
CA CYS A 15 -12.67 -9.43 -20.95
C CYS A 15 -13.06 -10.74 -20.26
N MET A 16 -14.29 -11.24 -20.41
CA MET A 16 -14.76 -12.44 -19.72
C MET A 16 -15.18 -13.52 -20.72
N LEU A 17 -14.66 -14.73 -20.57
CA LEU A 17 -15.04 -15.91 -21.32
C LEU A 17 -15.79 -16.89 -20.43
N ASP A 18 -17.01 -17.27 -20.83
CA ASP A 18 -17.78 -18.33 -20.16
C ASP A 18 -17.41 -19.70 -20.75
N GLU A 19 -16.82 -20.57 -19.94
CA GLU A 19 -16.39 -21.90 -20.32
C GLU A 19 -17.34 -23.00 -19.79
N GLY A 20 -18.58 -22.66 -19.47
CA GLY A 20 -19.57 -23.61 -18.95
C GLY A 20 -19.47 -23.80 -17.44
N ASN A 21 -18.49 -24.52 -16.94
CA ASN A 21 -18.28 -24.75 -15.50
C ASN A 21 -17.31 -23.74 -14.86
N ALA A 22 -16.68 -22.90 -15.65
CA ALA A 22 -15.74 -21.86 -15.20
C ALA A 22 -15.98 -20.54 -15.95
N VAL A 23 -15.41 -19.48 -15.44
CA VAL A 23 -15.29 -18.17 -16.09
C VAL A 23 -13.81 -17.80 -16.08
N THR A 24 -13.28 -17.43 -17.25
CA THR A 24 -11.95 -16.85 -17.37
C THR A 24 -12.08 -15.35 -17.54
N VAL A 25 -11.42 -14.58 -16.69
CA VAL A 25 -11.34 -13.11 -16.77
C VAL A 25 -9.94 -12.74 -17.23
N TYR A 26 -9.84 -11.92 -18.27
CA TYR A 26 -8.58 -11.38 -18.76
C TYR A 26 -8.38 -9.99 -18.18
N LEU A 27 -7.28 -9.80 -17.47
CA LEU A 27 -6.91 -8.58 -16.77
C LEU A 27 -5.73 -7.91 -17.48
N ASP A 28 -5.55 -6.60 -17.30
CA ASP A 28 -4.43 -5.83 -17.86
C ASP A 28 -4.27 -6.08 -19.38
N ILE A 29 -5.37 -5.91 -20.12
CA ILE A 29 -5.41 -6.20 -21.56
C ILE A 29 -4.62 -5.14 -22.32
N HIS A 30 -3.64 -5.58 -23.11
CA HIS A 30 -2.82 -4.71 -23.96
C HIS A 30 -2.43 -5.43 -25.26
N GLU A 31 -1.82 -4.70 -26.20
CA GLU A 31 -1.27 -5.27 -27.44
C GLU A 31 0.20 -5.62 -27.21
N GLU A 32 0.58 -6.81 -27.69
CA GLU A 32 1.95 -7.32 -27.64
C GLU A 32 2.32 -7.90 -29.01
N GLU A 33 3.52 -7.61 -29.49
CA GLU A 33 4.06 -8.26 -30.66
C GLU A 33 4.48 -9.70 -30.33
N ARG A 34 3.86 -10.67 -31.01
CA ARG A 34 4.18 -12.09 -30.84
C ARG A 34 4.55 -12.74 -32.19
N PRO A 35 5.48 -13.73 -32.12
CA PRO A 35 5.82 -14.50 -33.30
C PRO A 35 4.64 -15.39 -33.69
N VAL A 36 4.25 -15.31 -34.96
CA VAL A 36 3.24 -16.18 -35.55
C VAL A 36 3.93 -17.24 -36.42
N TRP A 37 3.68 -18.48 -36.10
CA TRP A 37 4.23 -19.56 -36.86
C TRP A 37 3.36 -19.85 -38.10
N SER A 38 3.95 -19.72 -39.28
CA SER A 38 3.27 -19.97 -40.55
C SER A 38 2.91 -21.43 -40.81
N GLY A 39 3.39 -22.35 -39.96
CA GLY A 39 3.23 -23.82 -40.17
C GLY A 39 4.20 -24.43 -41.16
N ASN A 40 5.10 -23.63 -41.76
CA ASN A 40 6.12 -24.11 -42.68
C ASN A 40 7.49 -24.22 -42.00
N PRO A 41 8.04 -25.42 -41.76
CA PRO A 41 9.30 -25.60 -41.02
C PRO A 41 10.55 -25.10 -41.82
N GLU A 42 10.41 -24.74 -43.10
CA GLU A 42 11.51 -24.22 -43.92
C GLU A 42 11.57 -22.67 -43.90
N GLU A 43 10.60 -22.00 -43.29
CA GLU A 43 10.53 -20.55 -43.21
C GLU A 43 11.41 -20.05 -42.05
N THR A 44 12.45 -19.29 -42.40
CA THR A 44 13.42 -18.72 -41.44
C THR A 44 12.99 -17.35 -40.93
N ASP A 45 12.07 -16.68 -41.62
CA ASP A 45 11.51 -15.38 -41.21
C ASP A 45 10.21 -15.60 -40.44
N ILE A 46 10.26 -15.37 -39.14
CA ILE A 46 9.09 -15.45 -38.27
C ILE A 46 8.33 -14.11 -38.41
N ALA A 47 7.11 -14.18 -38.92
CA ALA A 47 6.23 -13.02 -38.93
C ALA A 47 5.86 -12.61 -37.52
N MET A 48 5.89 -11.30 -37.23
CA MET A 48 5.44 -10.74 -35.98
C MET A 48 4.07 -10.11 -36.17
N GLU A 49 3.13 -10.42 -35.29
CA GLU A 49 1.78 -9.84 -35.30
C GLU A 49 1.45 -9.22 -33.93
N ASN A 50 0.74 -8.10 -33.98
CA ASN A 50 0.17 -7.49 -32.77
C ASN A 50 -1.08 -8.27 -32.34
N VAL A 51 -1.00 -8.93 -31.20
CA VAL A 51 -2.10 -9.67 -30.61
C VAL A 51 -2.50 -9.03 -29.28
N LYS A 52 -3.79 -9.10 -28.95
CA LYS A 52 -4.25 -8.69 -27.62
C LYS A 52 -3.96 -9.80 -26.62
N VAL A 53 -3.27 -9.44 -25.57
CA VAL A 53 -2.94 -10.35 -24.47
C VAL A 53 -3.53 -9.82 -23.15
N GLY A 54 -3.79 -10.72 -22.21
CA GLY A 54 -4.24 -10.39 -20.87
C GLY A 54 -3.84 -11.45 -19.87
N TYR A 55 -3.70 -11.05 -18.61
CA TYR A 55 -3.48 -11.98 -17.52
C TYR A 55 -4.77 -12.76 -17.24
N ALA A 56 -4.78 -14.06 -17.56
CA ALA A 56 -5.96 -14.91 -17.45
C ALA A 56 -6.15 -15.43 -16.02
N VAL A 57 -7.31 -15.15 -15.45
CA VAL A 57 -7.77 -15.68 -14.16
C VAL A 57 -8.95 -16.59 -14.39
N ARG A 58 -8.75 -17.89 -14.24
CA ARG A 58 -9.79 -18.91 -14.40
C ARG A 58 -10.40 -19.28 -13.06
N CYS A 59 -11.69 -19.03 -12.90
CA CYS A 59 -12.45 -19.28 -11.67
C CYS A 59 -13.61 -20.24 -11.93
N LEU A 60 -13.75 -21.28 -11.10
CA LEU A 60 -14.90 -22.19 -11.16
C LEU A 60 -16.19 -21.49 -10.73
N LYS A 61 -17.32 -21.86 -11.36
CA LYS A 61 -18.64 -21.32 -10.98
C LYS A 61 -19.11 -21.84 -9.60
N PRO A 62 -19.89 -21.06 -8.85
CA PRO A 62 -20.34 -19.71 -9.18
C PRO A 62 -19.18 -18.70 -9.13
N PHE A 63 -19.13 -17.81 -10.11
CA PHE A 63 -18.12 -16.75 -10.16
C PHE A 63 -18.41 -15.69 -9.10
N THR A 64 -17.40 -15.36 -8.30
CA THR A 64 -17.38 -14.19 -7.41
C THR A 64 -16.00 -13.54 -7.48
N GLU A 65 -15.90 -12.25 -7.14
CA GLU A 65 -14.62 -11.54 -7.10
C GLU A 65 -13.62 -12.23 -6.15
N ASP A 66 -14.06 -12.60 -4.95
CA ASP A 66 -13.19 -13.29 -3.97
C ASP A 66 -12.66 -14.62 -4.50
N ARG A 67 -13.49 -15.41 -5.18
CA ARG A 67 -13.05 -16.67 -5.80
C ARG A 67 -12.06 -16.44 -6.95
N ALA A 68 -12.23 -15.35 -7.70
CA ALA A 68 -11.28 -14.97 -8.74
C ALA A 68 -9.94 -14.53 -8.13
N VAL A 69 -9.98 -13.78 -7.02
CA VAL A 69 -8.78 -13.41 -6.24
C VAL A 69 -8.07 -14.65 -5.73
N ASP A 70 -8.78 -15.60 -5.12
CA ASP A 70 -8.20 -16.83 -4.60
C ASP A 70 -7.58 -17.68 -5.72
N ALA A 71 -8.26 -17.81 -6.85
CA ALA A 71 -7.74 -18.57 -8.01
C ALA A 71 -6.46 -17.93 -8.58
N ALA A 72 -6.41 -16.60 -8.64
CA ALA A 72 -5.23 -15.87 -9.09
C ALA A 72 -4.05 -16.02 -8.11
N ILE A 73 -4.29 -15.91 -6.80
CA ILE A 73 -3.29 -16.12 -5.75
C ILE A 73 -2.77 -17.55 -5.80
N GLN A 74 -3.67 -18.55 -5.94
CA GLN A 74 -3.30 -19.96 -6.08
C GLN A 74 -2.30 -20.15 -7.23
N THR A 75 -2.60 -19.59 -8.39
CA THR A 75 -1.76 -19.69 -9.58
C THR A 75 -0.44 -18.95 -9.42
N ALA A 76 -0.48 -17.69 -8.94
CA ALA A 76 0.71 -16.84 -8.83
C ALA A 76 1.74 -17.38 -7.84
N PHE A 77 1.28 -17.97 -6.74
CA PHE A 77 2.15 -18.48 -5.66
C PHE A 77 2.33 -20.01 -5.70
N GLY A 78 1.83 -20.69 -6.74
CA GLY A 78 2.00 -22.14 -6.93
C GLY A 78 1.37 -22.98 -5.83
N LEU A 79 0.25 -22.54 -5.26
CA LEU A 79 -0.42 -23.20 -4.15
C LEU A 79 -1.27 -24.38 -4.64
N ARG A 80 -1.43 -25.39 -3.80
CA ARG A 80 -2.34 -26.51 -4.05
C ARG A 80 -3.77 -26.15 -3.68
N ASP A 81 -4.71 -26.97 -4.15
CA ASP A 81 -6.12 -26.84 -3.77
C ASP A 81 -6.28 -26.88 -2.25
N GLY A 82 -7.01 -25.89 -1.72
CA GLY A 82 -7.28 -25.75 -0.29
C GLY A 82 -6.21 -25.01 0.53
N GLU A 83 -5.06 -24.68 -0.04
CA GLU A 83 -3.98 -23.96 0.68
C GLU A 83 -4.16 -22.43 0.70
N VAL A 84 -4.97 -21.87 -0.22
CA VAL A 84 -5.09 -20.41 -0.40
C VAL A 84 -5.56 -19.70 0.86
N SER A 85 -6.59 -20.21 1.53
CA SER A 85 -7.15 -19.59 2.73
C SER A 85 -6.12 -19.50 3.86
N ARG A 86 -5.33 -20.57 4.07
CA ARG A 86 -4.25 -20.56 5.05
C ARG A 86 -3.15 -19.60 4.64
N PHE A 87 -2.72 -19.63 3.38
CA PHE A 87 -1.70 -18.71 2.86
C PHE A 87 -2.11 -17.25 3.02
N ASN A 88 -3.36 -16.89 2.69
CA ASN A 88 -3.88 -15.54 2.88
C ASN A 88 -3.84 -15.12 4.36
N THR A 89 -4.18 -16.04 5.28
CA THR A 89 -4.12 -15.78 6.73
C THR A 89 -2.67 -15.58 7.19
N ASP A 90 -1.76 -16.45 6.76
CA ASP A 90 -0.34 -16.36 7.12
C ASP A 90 0.28 -15.05 6.60
N MET A 91 -0.07 -14.61 5.38
CA MET A 91 0.37 -13.33 4.82
C MET A 91 -0.22 -12.13 5.56
N ALA A 92 -1.48 -12.18 5.96
CA ALA A 92 -2.10 -11.11 6.75
C ALA A 92 -1.43 -10.95 8.12
N VAL A 93 -1.09 -12.05 8.78
CA VAL A 93 -0.33 -12.04 10.05
C VAL A 93 1.08 -11.47 9.82
N ALA A 94 1.82 -11.97 8.83
CA ALA A 94 3.16 -11.49 8.50
C ALA A 94 3.19 -9.98 8.20
N ILE A 95 2.17 -9.47 7.50
CA ILE A 95 2.01 -8.04 7.23
C ILE A 95 1.79 -7.25 8.52
N SER A 96 0.94 -7.75 9.41
CA SER A 96 0.61 -7.06 10.67
C SER A 96 1.78 -7.03 11.64
N GLU A 97 2.64 -8.04 11.60
CA GLU A 97 3.83 -8.16 12.45
C GLU A 97 5.07 -7.47 11.85
N GLY A 98 4.95 -6.92 10.63
CA GLY A 98 6.08 -6.28 9.94
C GLY A 98 7.19 -7.27 9.57
N SER A 99 6.82 -8.50 9.21
CA SER A 99 7.75 -9.57 8.85
C SER A 99 8.64 -9.21 7.66
N ASP A 100 9.91 -9.60 7.72
CA ASP A 100 10.90 -9.49 6.63
C ASP A 100 10.79 -10.66 5.61
N ASP A 101 9.72 -11.47 5.64
CA ASP A 101 9.51 -12.55 4.67
C ASP A 101 9.43 -11.97 3.25
N GLU A 102 10.28 -12.47 2.37
CA GLU A 102 10.40 -12.04 0.96
C GLU A 102 9.07 -12.11 0.18
N LYS A 103 8.15 -12.99 0.59
CA LYS A 103 6.84 -13.14 -0.03
C LYS A 103 5.87 -12.01 0.32
N VAL A 104 6.09 -11.31 1.43
CA VAL A 104 5.18 -10.23 1.88
C VAL A 104 5.10 -9.09 0.89
N PRO A 105 6.21 -8.49 0.40
CA PRO A 105 6.15 -7.44 -0.61
C PRO A 105 5.50 -7.91 -1.92
N GLU A 106 5.84 -9.13 -2.37
CA GLU A 106 5.27 -9.71 -3.59
C GLU A 106 3.75 -9.91 -3.46
N TYR A 107 3.30 -10.51 -2.37
CA TYR A 107 1.88 -10.71 -2.09
C TYR A 107 1.10 -9.40 -2.02
N LYS A 108 1.63 -8.38 -1.33
CA LYS A 108 1.00 -7.04 -1.25
C LYS A 108 0.86 -6.40 -2.62
N SER A 109 1.94 -6.42 -3.42
CA SER A 109 1.94 -5.83 -4.76
C SER A 109 0.99 -6.56 -5.69
N PHE A 110 1.02 -7.90 -5.68
CA PHE A 110 0.17 -8.72 -6.52
C PHE A 110 -1.31 -8.58 -6.17
N THR A 111 -1.68 -8.68 -4.90
CA THR A 111 -3.08 -8.57 -4.48
C THR A 111 -3.66 -7.19 -4.71
N LYS A 112 -2.86 -6.13 -4.53
CA LYS A 112 -3.26 -4.76 -4.85
C LYS A 112 -3.56 -4.59 -6.34
N TRP A 113 -2.63 -5.00 -7.19
CA TRP A 113 -2.78 -4.97 -8.65
C TRP A 113 -3.99 -5.79 -9.10
N LEU A 114 -4.13 -7.02 -8.60
CA LEU A 114 -5.19 -7.95 -8.96
C LEU A 114 -6.59 -7.38 -8.67
N ARG A 115 -6.81 -6.86 -7.47
CA ARG A 115 -8.11 -6.27 -7.09
C ARG A 115 -8.47 -5.07 -7.95
N LEU A 116 -7.48 -4.24 -8.28
CA LEU A 116 -7.68 -3.10 -9.15
C LEU A 116 -8.09 -3.54 -10.57
N GLU A 117 -7.38 -4.50 -11.14
CA GLU A 117 -7.67 -4.99 -12.49
C GLU A 117 -9.01 -5.75 -12.55
N LEU A 118 -9.35 -6.54 -11.52
CA LEU A 118 -10.67 -7.18 -11.43
C LEU A 118 -11.79 -6.13 -11.35
N ALA A 119 -11.61 -5.08 -10.55
CA ALA A 119 -12.59 -4.01 -10.44
C ALA A 119 -12.84 -3.30 -11.78
N LYS A 120 -11.78 -3.04 -12.55
CA LYS A 120 -11.87 -2.51 -13.92
C LYS A 120 -12.64 -3.47 -14.84
N ALA A 121 -12.21 -4.73 -14.88
CA ALA A 121 -12.77 -5.76 -15.77
C ALA A 121 -14.24 -6.03 -15.49
N LEU A 122 -14.65 -6.08 -14.24
CA LEU A 122 -16.01 -6.38 -13.83
C LEU A 122 -16.94 -5.17 -13.89
N GLY A 123 -16.40 -3.96 -13.89
CA GLY A 123 -17.19 -2.72 -13.78
C GLY A 123 -18.04 -2.68 -12.51
N THR A 124 -17.65 -3.46 -11.48
CA THR A 124 -18.40 -3.60 -10.23
C THR A 124 -18.00 -2.55 -9.21
N MET A 125 -16.82 -1.96 -9.37
CA MET A 125 -16.34 -0.84 -8.55
C MET A 125 -15.79 0.24 -9.48
N ASP A 126 -15.93 1.49 -9.07
CA ASP A 126 -15.20 2.59 -9.67
C ASP A 126 -13.70 2.37 -9.40
N ALA A 127 -12.95 2.00 -10.44
CA ALA A 127 -11.51 1.74 -10.34
C ALA A 127 -10.76 2.96 -9.80
N LEU A 128 -11.24 4.16 -10.12
CA LEU A 128 -10.71 5.40 -9.59
C LEU A 128 -10.96 5.50 -8.07
N ALA A 129 -12.19 5.22 -7.60
CA ALA A 129 -12.50 5.24 -6.18
C ALA A 129 -11.67 4.21 -5.39
N THR A 130 -11.51 3.01 -5.94
CA THR A 130 -10.67 1.96 -5.34
C THR A 130 -9.20 2.39 -5.24
N ALA A 131 -8.64 2.95 -6.31
CA ALA A 131 -7.26 3.44 -6.32
C ALA A 131 -7.06 4.60 -5.33
N LYS A 132 -8.01 5.53 -5.22
CA LYS A 132 -7.98 6.62 -4.24
C LYS A 132 -7.96 6.06 -2.81
N ALA A 133 -8.86 5.14 -2.48
CA ALA A 133 -8.91 4.54 -1.15
C ALA A 133 -7.59 3.82 -0.79
N GLN A 134 -7.00 3.10 -1.72
CA GLN A 134 -5.70 2.45 -1.54
C GLN A 134 -4.57 3.47 -1.33
N LYS A 135 -4.54 4.54 -2.15
CA LYS A 135 -3.52 5.58 -2.03
C LYS A 135 -3.64 6.33 -0.69
N VAL A 136 -4.85 6.62 -0.23
CA VAL A 136 -5.09 7.22 1.09
C VAL A 136 -4.59 6.31 2.21
N ALA A 137 -4.83 5.01 2.14
CA ALA A 137 -4.29 4.05 3.11
C ALA A 137 -2.75 3.99 3.11
N GLU A 138 -2.11 4.11 1.94
CA GLU A 138 -0.65 4.21 1.84
C GLU A 138 -0.11 5.48 2.52
N ILE A 139 -0.78 6.62 2.32
CA ILE A 139 -0.43 7.90 2.94
C ILE A 139 -0.55 7.80 4.47
N GLU A 140 -1.63 7.20 4.98
CA GLU A 140 -1.84 6.99 6.42
C GLU A 140 -0.80 6.06 7.03
N ALA A 141 -0.44 4.99 6.34
CA ALA A 141 0.61 4.08 6.77
C ALA A 141 1.99 4.77 6.79
N TYR A 142 2.27 5.64 5.82
CA TYR A 142 3.50 6.42 5.78
C TYR A 142 3.54 7.46 6.91
N ASP A 143 2.43 8.18 7.17
CA ASP A 143 2.29 9.10 8.30
C ASP A 143 2.54 8.41 9.64
N ALA A 144 2.04 7.19 9.82
CA ALA A 144 2.25 6.40 11.03
C ALA A 144 3.69 5.84 11.17
N SER A 145 4.52 5.94 10.13
CA SER A 145 5.87 5.41 10.13
C SER A 145 6.86 6.32 10.88
N SER A 146 8.00 5.74 11.28
CA SER A 146 9.12 6.51 11.86
C SER A 146 9.77 7.49 10.88
N SER A 147 9.50 7.35 9.57
CA SER A 147 10.00 8.27 8.53
C SER A 147 9.36 9.66 8.62
N VAL A 148 8.12 9.74 9.11
CA VAL A 148 7.36 11.01 9.22
C VAL A 148 7.33 11.51 10.66
N ASN A 149 6.97 10.67 11.61
CA ASN A 149 6.77 11.08 13.00
C ASN A 149 7.96 10.78 13.92
N GLY A 150 9.03 10.16 13.40
CA GLY A 150 10.26 9.97 14.14
C GLY A 150 11.04 11.28 14.28
N PHE A 151 11.71 11.45 15.42
CA PHE A 151 12.67 12.53 15.64
C PHE A 151 13.95 11.98 16.28
N THR A 152 15.07 12.69 16.20
CA THR A 152 16.27 12.29 16.89
C THR A 152 16.47 13.07 18.19
N LEU A 153 16.82 12.34 19.24
CA LEU A 153 17.20 12.88 20.53
C LEU A 153 18.61 12.45 20.87
N ASN A 154 19.54 13.38 20.97
CA ASN A 154 20.98 13.09 21.17
C ASN A 154 21.50 12.03 20.18
N GLY A 155 21.07 12.12 18.91
CA GLY A 155 21.47 11.22 17.82
C GLY A 155 20.71 9.89 17.75
N SER A 156 19.85 9.57 18.72
CA SER A 156 19.04 8.34 18.71
C SER A 156 17.65 8.60 18.18
N LEU A 157 17.16 7.72 17.29
CA LEU A 157 15.78 7.83 16.77
C LEU A 157 14.77 7.52 17.87
N VAL A 158 13.80 8.41 18.04
CA VAL A 158 12.72 8.31 19.02
C VAL A 158 11.40 8.56 18.32
N TRP A 159 10.37 7.88 18.78
CA TRP A 159 8.99 8.10 18.38
C TRP A 159 8.10 8.22 19.61
N LEU A 160 7.17 9.16 19.59
CA LEU A 160 6.17 9.34 20.63
C LEU A 160 4.79 9.49 20.00
N ASP A 161 3.84 8.68 20.44
CA ASP A 161 2.44 8.85 20.07
C ASP A 161 1.85 10.16 20.64
N LYS A 162 0.75 10.61 20.05
CA LYS A 162 0.10 11.86 20.43
C LYS A 162 -0.35 11.88 21.90
N ALA A 163 -0.88 10.75 22.42
CA ALA A 163 -1.37 10.68 23.78
C ALA A 163 -0.22 10.83 24.78
N THR A 164 0.91 10.18 24.51
CA THR A 164 2.14 10.31 25.32
C THR A 164 2.67 11.75 25.30
N ARG A 165 2.76 12.40 24.13
CA ARG A 165 3.21 13.80 24.03
C ARG A 165 2.34 14.74 24.83
N VAL A 166 1.01 14.63 24.69
CA VAL A 166 0.04 15.44 25.46
C VAL A 166 0.14 15.16 26.95
N GLY A 167 0.29 13.91 27.34
CA GLY A 167 0.46 13.49 28.75
C GLY A 167 1.72 14.11 29.36
N LEU A 168 2.85 14.05 28.67
CA LEU A 168 4.12 14.64 29.12
C LEU A 168 4.03 16.16 29.23
N MET A 169 3.42 16.83 28.27
CA MET A 169 3.19 18.27 28.32
C MET A 169 2.34 18.69 29.52
N ASN A 170 1.21 18.00 29.74
CA ASN A 170 0.31 18.28 30.86
C ASN A 170 1.02 18.04 32.20
N SER A 171 1.71 16.90 32.37
CA SER A 171 2.43 16.58 33.60
C SER A 171 3.53 17.61 33.90
N THR A 172 4.24 18.06 32.86
CA THR A 172 5.28 19.09 33.00
C THR A 172 4.70 20.44 33.43
N ASN A 173 3.57 20.86 32.83
CA ASN A 173 2.87 22.09 33.21
C ASN A 173 2.36 22.02 34.67
N ILE A 174 1.84 20.88 35.11
CA ILE A 174 1.41 20.66 36.50
C ILE A 174 2.63 20.76 37.41
N ALA A 175 3.73 20.06 37.12
CA ALA A 175 4.96 20.14 37.90
C ALA A 175 5.45 21.58 38.07
N LYS A 176 5.47 22.36 36.99
CA LYS A 176 5.83 23.78 37.03
C LYS A 176 4.87 24.61 37.86
N ALA A 177 3.56 24.43 37.68
CA ALA A 177 2.52 25.15 38.45
C ALA A 177 2.55 24.85 39.95
N THR A 178 3.00 23.64 40.37
CA THR A 178 3.19 23.25 41.75
C THR A 178 4.55 23.64 42.34
N GLY A 179 5.36 24.41 41.63
CA GLY A 179 6.64 24.93 42.11
C GLY A 179 7.84 23.99 41.90
N SER A 180 7.69 22.89 41.15
CA SER A 180 8.82 22.04 40.82
C SER A 180 9.70 22.71 39.79
N ALA A 181 11.02 22.76 40.06
CA ALA A 181 11.99 23.31 39.11
C ALA A 181 12.25 22.39 37.92
N THR A 182 12.11 21.07 38.12
CA THR A 182 12.41 20.05 37.14
C THR A 182 11.27 19.04 36.97
N THR A 183 11.24 18.37 35.81
CA THR A 183 10.39 17.23 35.52
C THR A 183 11.21 16.06 35.02
N THR A 184 10.64 14.85 35.03
CA THR A 184 11.25 13.66 34.47
C THR A 184 10.53 13.27 33.20
N LEU A 185 11.28 13.19 32.09
CA LEU A 185 10.81 12.67 30.82
C LEU A 185 11.43 11.30 30.55
N TRP A 186 10.60 10.38 30.03
CA TRP A 186 11.07 9.11 29.51
C TRP A 186 10.91 9.15 27.99
N LEU A 187 12.02 9.26 27.27
CA LEU A 187 12.05 9.38 25.82
C LEU A 187 12.98 8.31 25.23
N GLY A 188 12.49 7.47 24.33
CA GLY A 188 13.26 6.39 23.75
C GLY A 188 13.86 5.40 24.75
N GLY A 189 13.18 5.16 25.90
CA GLY A 189 13.67 4.31 26.98
C GLY A 189 14.71 4.98 27.91
N ALA A 190 15.13 6.22 27.63
CA ALA A 190 16.04 6.98 28.47
C ALA A 190 15.29 7.87 29.47
N ARG A 191 15.75 7.84 30.71
CA ARG A 191 15.25 8.74 31.77
C ARG A 191 16.03 10.03 31.78
N MET A 192 15.37 11.15 31.63
CA MET A 192 15.96 12.49 31.65
C MET A 192 15.29 13.34 32.72
N VAL A 193 16.07 14.03 33.55
CA VAL A 193 15.59 15.04 34.48
C VAL A 193 15.98 16.39 33.93
N VAL A 194 15.00 17.20 33.55
CA VAL A 194 15.23 18.47 32.87
C VAL A 194 14.44 19.59 33.53
N PRO A 195 14.88 20.85 33.47
CA PRO A 195 14.11 22.00 33.91
C PRO A 195 12.73 22.02 33.21
N CYS A 196 11.67 22.37 33.94
CA CYS A 196 10.31 22.37 33.39
C CYS A 196 10.19 23.25 32.16
N ASP A 197 10.84 24.42 32.14
CA ASP A 197 10.81 25.33 30.97
C ASP A 197 11.49 24.72 29.73
N LYS A 198 12.60 24.01 29.93
CA LYS A 198 13.27 23.30 28.84
C LYS A 198 12.41 22.15 28.31
N ALA A 199 11.77 21.38 29.19
CA ALA A 199 10.85 20.32 28.82
C ALA A 199 9.67 20.85 28.00
N ILE A 200 9.07 21.96 28.41
CA ILE A 200 7.98 22.62 27.67
C ILE A 200 8.46 23.04 26.28
N GLN A 201 9.65 23.63 26.15
CA GLN A 201 10.22 24.01 24.86
C GLN A 201 10.41 22.82 23.92
N LEU A 202 10.97 21.73 24.43
CA LEU A 202 11.21 20.51 23.66
C LEU A 202 9.89 19.86 23.19
N LEU A 203 8.93 19.73 24.11
CA LEU A 203 7.62 19.15 23.79
C LEU A 203 6.82 20.07 22.84
N SER A 204 6.95 21.37 22.97
CA SER A 204 6.34 22.35 22.02
C SER A 204 6.94 22.22 20.63
N ALA A 205 8.27 22.11 20.51
CA ALA A 205 8.93 21.92 19.22
C ALA A 205 8.47 20.61 18.57
N LEU A 206 8.33 19.54 19.35
CA LEU A 206 7.84 18.25 18.87
C LEU A 206 6.37 18.33 18.39
N GLU A 207 5.50 19.03 19.12
CA GLU A 207 4.10 19.24 18.70
C GLU A 207 4.01 20.09 17.41
N MET A 208 4.84 21.10 17.25
CA MET A 208 4.88 21.89 16.01
C MET A 208 5.38 21.07 14.82
N TYR A 209 6.38 20.22 15.04
CA TYR A 209 6.85 19.28 14.03
C TYR A 209 5.73 18.30 13.64
N ALA A 210 5.07 17.67 14.61
CA ALA A 210 3.96 16.75 14.37
C ALA A 210 2.78 17.43 13.66
N LEU A 211 2.48 18.69 13.98
CA LEU A 211 1.47 19.49 13.27
C LEU A 211 1.87 19.74 11.81
N GLY A 212 3.15 20.01 11.55
CA GLY A 212 3.68 20.13 10.19
C GLY A 212 3.48 18.85 9.38
N CYS A 213 3.84 17.71 9.94
CA CYS A 213 3.63 16.39 9.32
C CYS A 213 2.14 16.13 9.05
N PHE A 214 1.28 16.35 10.03
CA PHE A 214 -0.17 16.20 9.89
C PHE A 214 -0.75 17.05 8.75
N ASN A 215 -0.33 18.32 8.64
CA ASN A 215 -0.82 19.21 7.58
C ASN A 215 -0.41 18.71 6.19
N VAL A 216 0.80 18.18 6.04
CA VAL A 216 1.27 17.59 4.77
C VAL A 216 0.47 16.34 4.44
N THR A 217 0.29 15.43 5.39
CA THR A 217 -0.55 14.23 5.25
C THR A 217 -1.97 14.59 4.81
N ALA A 218 -2.58 15.58 5.47
CA ALA A 218 -3.92 16.06 5.12
C ALA A 218 -3.97 16.64 3.70
N SER A 219 -2.94 17.39 3.30
CA SER A 219 -2.83 17.93 1.95
C SER A 219 -2.69 16.85 0.89
N HIS A 220 -1.89 15.80 1.13
CA HIS A 220 -1.77 14.67 0.24
C HIS A 220 -3.10 13.91 0.08
N LYS A 221 -3.81 13.67 1.18
CA LYS A 221 -5.13 13.03 1.13
C LYS A 221 -6.12 13.86 0.31
N ALA A 222 -6.17 15.17 0.54
CA ALA A 222 -7.04 16.08 -0.23
C ALA A 222 -6.65 16.12 -1.72
N ALA A 223 -5.36 16.09 -2.04
CA ALA A 223 -4.90 16.03 -3.43
C ALA A 223 -5.36 14.75 -4.12
N VAL A 224 -5.22 13.58 -3.48
CA VAL A 224 -5.68 12.29 -4.03
C VAL A 224 -7.19 12.29 -4.24
N GLU A 225 -7.97 12.83 -3.30
CA GLU A 225 -9.42 12.93 -3.45
C GLU A 225 -9.85 13.83 -4.63
N ALA A 226 -9.09 14.89 -4.92
CA ALA A 226 -9.37 15.81 -6.02
C ALA A 226 -8.99 15.25 -7.41
N MET A 227 -8.18 14.21 -7.51
CA MET A 227 -7.76 13.62 -8.79
C MET A 227 -8.95 13.03 -9.53
N THR A 228 -8.92 13.13 -10.87
CA THR A 228 -10.05 12.72 -11.72
C THR A 228 -9.72 11.51 -12.59
N THR A 229 -8.46 11.10 -12.67
CA THR A 229 -8.02 9.96 -13.48
C THR A 229 -7.27 8.93 -12.64
N LEU A 230 -7.36 7.67 -13.06
CA LEU A 230 -6.67 6.55 -12.42
C LEU A 230 -5.14 6.74 -12.47
N ASP A 231 -4.63 7.19 -13.61
CA ASP A 231 -3.20 7.34 -13.84
C ASP A 231 -2.58 8.41 -12.92
N GLU A 232 -3.29 9.53 -12.68
CA GLU A 232 -2.86 10.53 -11.72
C GLU A 232 -2.72 9.95 -10.31
N VAL A 233 -3.71 9.16 -9.87
CA VAL A 233 -3.70 8.53 -8.54
C VAL A 233 -2.56 7.52 -8.41
N LEU A 234 -2.36 6.68 -9.42
CA LEU A 234 -1.30 5.67 -9.39
C LEU A 234 0.11 6.28 -9.38
N ALA A 235 0.31 7.35 -10.18
CA ALA A 235 1.61 8.06 -10.29
C ALA A 235 1.90 8.99 -9.11
N TYR A 236 0.92 9.25 -8.21
CA TYR A 236 1.07 10.25 -7.17
C TYR A 236 2.13 9.87 -6.13
N ASP A 237 3.13 10.74 -5.98
CA ASP A 237 4.18 10.63 -4.97
C ASP A 237 3.82 11.45 -3.73
N TYR A 238 3.48 10.78 -2.65
CA TYR A 238 3.10 11.36 -1.36
C TYR A 238 4.26 11.46 -0.36
N LYS A 239 5.49 11.08 -0.75
CA LYS A 239 6.63 11.08 0.20
C LYS A 239 7.32 12.43 0.30
N GLN A 240 6.90 13.40 -0.49
CA GLN A 240 7.51 14.74 -0.55
C GLN A 240 6.77 15.75 0.34
N GLY A 241 7.45 16.85 0.64
CA GLY A 241 6.86 18.00 1.34
C GLY A 241 6.78 17.87 2.85
N TYR A 242 7.12 16.74 3.44
CA TYR A 242 7.19 16.59 4.89
C TYR A 242 8.35 17.44 5.47
N PRO A 243 8.18 17.98 6.70
CA PRO A 243 9.26 18.67 7.38
C PRO A 243 10.50 17.80 7.52
N GLU A 244 11.68 18.42 7.48
CA GLU A 244 12.90 17.71 7.84
C GLU A 244 12.78 17.11 9.24
N GLN A 245 13.33 15.90 9.41
CA GLN A 245 13.27 15.19 10.68
C GLN A 245 13.81 16.06 11.82
N LEU A 246 12.99 16.26 12.84
CA LEU A 246 13.34 17.09 13.99
C LEU A 246 14.53 16.47 14.74
N LYS A 247 15.55 17.29 15.00
CA LYS A 247 16.75 16.92 15.79
C LYS A 247 16.76 17.70 17.09
N MET A 248 16.87 16.98 18.20
CA MET A 248 16.84 17.56 19.54
C MET A 248 18.09 17.14 20.31
N GLU A 249 18.64 18.08 21.06
CA GLU A 249 19.74 17.87 21.97
C GLU A 249 19.37 18.39 23.36
N VAL A 250 19.68 17.61 24.39
CA VAL A 250 19.34 17.91 25.79
C VAL A 250 20.56 17.75 26.68
#